data_732f874b153f70ca66b590f3064edb72
#
_entry.id   732f874b153f70ca66b590f3064edb72
#
_cell.length_a   1.000
_cell.length_b   1.000
_cell.length_c   1.000
_cell.angle_alpha   90.00
_cell.angle_beta   90.00
_cell.angle_gamma   90.00
#
_symmetry.space_group_name_H-M   'P 1'
#
loop_
_entity.id
_entity.type
_entity.pdbx_description
1 polymer ?
#
loop_
_entity_poly.entity_id
_entity_poly.type
_entity_poly.pdbx_seq_one_letter_code
_entity_poly.pdbx_strand_id
1 'polypeptide(L)'
;QRGSKLVLIGGRPDGMHARQPFNAFPASQNNQQIQVIDLNTKEIWTRSLQELAIPLQEQLQSTNMNFYQDGNELILTGGYALSNSANDHITFPYLTRINLDGLIAALISNQPMSVFFEQIQDERFAVTGGNLAKIGAQYYLVGGHRFDGRYNPMNNPTFVQTYVDGLKKFELSAPGSPLTVSNYQLVTDQINLHRRDYNLLPHIYPDSSFGYLISSGVFQLNADLPFLYPVEIHPTSHVAVNGFSQYLSNYHSAKFSAYDASTSSMHHLFLGGISQYYYQNGTLINDPNVPFVKTISRLSQAPDGSYHEYVLNQEMPALLGASAEFIPK
;
A
#
# COMPACT_ATOMS: atom_id res chain seq x y z
N GLN A 1 0.60 5.49 -12.81
CA GLN A 1 0.14 5.58 -14.20
C GLN A 1 0.35 7.00 -14.74
N ARG A 2 0.82 7.14 -15.99
CA ARG A 2 0.98 8.43 -16.69
C ARG A 2 0.30 8.34 -18.07
N GLY A 3 -0.84 8.99 -18.23
CA GLY A 3 -1.69 8.80 -19.40
C GLY A 3 -2.00 7.31 -19.62
N SER A 4 -1.75 6.79 -20.82
CA SER A 4 -1.91 5.36 -21.11
C SER A 4 -0.75 4.46 -20.63
N LYS A 5 0.31 5.02 -20.05
CA LYS A 5 1.48 4.25 -19.62
C LYS A 5 1.38 3.82 -18.15
N LEU A 6 1.43 2.53 -17.90
CA LEU A 6 1.55 1.94 -16.58
C LEU A 6 3.02 1.58 -16.32
N VAL A 7 3.58 2.02 -15.21
CA VAL A 7 4.94 1.65 -14.77
C VAL A 7 4.84 0.63 -13.66
N LEU A 8 5.53 -0.51 -13.80
CA LEU A 8 5.64 -1.57 -12.81
C LEU A 8 7.06 -1.60 -12.25
N ILE A 9 7.18 -1.54 -10.93
CA ILE A 9 8.46 -1.56 -10.20
C ILE A 9 8.27 -2.46 -8.97
N GLY A 10 9.24 -3.35 -8.74
CA GLY A 10 9.24 -4.22 -7.57
C GLY A 10 8.16 -5.29 -7.59
N GLY A 11 7.89 -5.84 -6.42
CA GLY A 11 6.93 -6.92 -6.24
C GLY A 11 7.49 -8.30 -6.58
N ARG A 12 6.61 -9.27 -6.61
CA ARG A 12 6.95 -10.69 -6.75
C ARG A 12 5.97 -11.39 -7.70
N PRO A 13 6.42 -12.22 -8.65
CA PRO A 13 5.56 -12.97 -9.55
C PRO A 13 5.00 -14.27 -8.94
N ASP A 14 5.51 -14.74 -7.79
CA ASP A 14 5.10 -16.00 -7.17
C ASP A 14 3.82 -15.89 -6.31
N GLY A 15 3.20 -14.72 -6.26
CA GLY A 15 1.97 -14.49 -5.50
C GLY A 15 2.20 -14.43 -3.99
N MET A 16 1.33 -15.07 -3.21
CA MET A 16 1.47 -15.11 -1.75
C MET A 16 2.68 -15.95 -1.34
N HIS A 17 3.41 -15.48 -0.35
CA HIS A 17 4.61 -16.16 0.14
C HIS A 17 4.31 -17.57 0.69
N ALA A 18 5.27 -18.48 0.52
CA ALA A 18 5.22 -19.79 1.15
C ALA A 18 5.32 -19.67 2.68
N ARG A 19 4.73 -20.65 3.38
CA ARG A 19 4.79 -20.71 4.86
C ARG A 19 6.08 -21.33 5.40
N GLN A 20 6.77 -22.17 4.61
CA GLN A 20 8.03 -22.77 5.03
C GLN A 20 9.14 -21.71 5.02
N PRO A 21 9.96 -21.62 6.10
CA PRO A 21 10.95 -20.57 6.28
C PRO A 21 11.93 -20.43 5.11
N PHE A 22 12.47 -21.56 4.63
CA PHE A 22 13.45 -21.57 3.55
C PHE A 22 12.84 -21.34 2.16
N ASN A 23 11.51 -21.35 2.04
CA ASN A 23 10.79 -21.04 0.80
C ASN A 23 10.11 -19.65 0.84
N ALA A 24 10.09 -18.99 2.00
CA ALA A 24 9.52 -17.66 2.13
C ALA A 24 10.46 -16.64 1.50
N PHE A 25 9.93 -15.79 0.64
CA PHE A 25 10.63 -14.67 -0.01
C PHE A 25 11.97 -15.05 -0.68
N PRO A 26 12.06 -16.11 -1.53
CA PRO A 26 13.29 -16.41 -2.23
C PRO A 26 13.65 -15.27 -3.21
N ALA A 27 14.93 -14.87 -3.24
CA ALA A 27 15.41 -13.78 -4.08
C ALA A 27 15.15 -14.00 -5.58
N SER A 28 15.10 -15.27 -6.02
CA SER A 28 14.81 -15.65 -7.41
C SER A 28 13.43 -15.23 -7.90
N GLN A 29 12.52 -14.90 -6.98
CA GLN A 29 11.15 -14.45 -7.28
C GLN A 29 10.98 -12.94 -7.11
N ASN A 30 12.04 -12.17 -6.85
CA ASN A 30 11.96 -10.72 -6.87
C ASN A 30 11.86 -10.22 -8.32
N ASN A 31 11.02 -9.21 -8.55
CA ASN A 31 11.01 -8.53 -9.85
C ASN A 31 12.27 -7.66 -10.00
N GLN A 32 13.17 -8.07 -10.87
CA GLN A 32 14.43 -7.38 -11.15
C GLN A 32 14.36 -6.45 -12.35
N GLN A 33 13.17 -6.02 -12.74
CA GLN A 33 12.95 -5.22 -13.93
C GLN A 33 12.01 -4.04 -13.63
N ILE A 34 12.20 -2.97 -14.38
CA ILE A 34 11.20 -1.91 -14.53
C ILE A 34 10.50 -2.16 -15.86
N GLN A 35 9.18 -2.15 -15.83
CA GLN A 35 8.36 -2.32 -17.02
C GLN A 35 7.45 -1.12 -17.25
N VAL A 36 7.31 -0.72 -18.49
CA VAL A 36 6.31 0.26 -18.95
C VAL A 36 5.37 -0.48 -19.89
N ILE A 37 4.09 -0.42 -19.62
CA ILE A 37 3.03 -1.03 -20.42
C ILE A 37 2.14 0.08 -20.97
N ASP A 38 1.98 0.15 -22.29
CA ASP A 38 0.94 0.98 -22.89
C ASP A 38 -0.41 0.27 -22.84
N LEU A 39 -1.35 0.81 -22.08
CA LEU A 39 -2.68 0.23 -21.92
C LEU A 39 -3.52 0.26 -23.21
N ASN A 40 -3.18 1.11 -24.19
CA ASN A 40 -3.88 1.21 -25.46
C ASN A 40 -3.29 0.23 -26.51
N THR A 41 -1.96 0.29 -26.74
CA THR A 41 -1.29 -0.53 -27.77
C THR A 41 -0.91 -1.92 -27.27
N LYS A 42 -0.82 -2.12 -25.93
CA LYS A 42 -0.32 -3.33 -25.26
C LYS A 42 1.20 -3.56 -25.46
N GLU A 43 1.91 -2.56 -25.97
CA GLU A 43 3.36 -2.62 -26.01
C GLU A 43 3.96 -2.61 -24.62
N ILE A 44 5.06 -3.34 -24.46
CA ILE A 44 5.78 -3.47 -23.17
C ILE A 44 7.25 -3.17 -23.41
N TRP A 45 7.79 -2.22 -22.66
CA TRP A 45 9.23 -1.92 -22.61
C TRP A 45 9.77 -2.33 -21.25
N THR A 46 10.93 -2.97 -21.25
CA THR A 46 11.53 -3.54 -20.04
C THR A 46 12.99 -3.18 -19.93
N ARG A 47 13.45 -2.79 -18.74
CA ARG A 47 14.84 -2.54 -18.41
C ARG A 47 15.24 -3.23 -17.11
N SER A 48 16.47 -3.72 -17.06
CA SER A 48 17.02 -4.38 -15.87
C SER A 48 17.37 -3.37 -14.77
N LEU A 49 17.06 -3.70 -13.53
CA LEU A 49 17.52 -2.94 -12.36
C LEU A 49 19.04 -2.95 -12.22
N GLN A 50 19.75 -3.90 -12.84
CA GLN A 50 21.22 -3.97 -12.83
C GLN A 50 21.90 -2.76 -13.48
N GLU A 51 21.17 -1.93 -14.20
CA GLU A 51 21.65 -0.67 -14.76
C GLU A 51 21.73 0.48 -13.74
N LEU A 52 21.18 0.27 -12.54
CA LEU A 52 21.14 1.26 -11.45
C LEU A 52 22.25 0.98 -10.42
N ALA A 53 22.48 1.92 -9.51
CA ALA A 53 23.35 1.71 -8.37
C ALA A 53 22.77 0.65 -7.41
N ILE A 54 23.63 -0.09 -6.70
CA ILE A 54 23.23 -1.21 -5.82
C ILE A 54 22.11 -0.85 -4.83
N PRO A 55 22.13 0.29 -4.11
CA PRO A 55 21.04 0.63 -3.18
C PRO A 55 19.67 0.77 -3.87
N LEU A 56 19.65 1.32 -5.10
CA LEU A 56 18.43 1.38 -5.92
C LEU A 56 17.97 0.00 -6.38
N GLN A 57 18.92 -0.85 -6.86
CA GLN A 57 18.60 -2.21 -7.27
C GLN A 57 17.93 -2.99 -6.13
N GLU A 58 18.53 -2.95 -4.94
CA GLU A 58 18.06 -3.71 -3.78
C GLU A 58 16.68 -3.23 -3.31
N GLN A 59 16.45 -1.93 -3.23
CA GLN A 59 15.12 -1.41 -2.87
C GLN A 59 14.09 -1.71 -3.94
N LEU A 60 14.37 -1.41 -5.21
CA LEU A 60 13.39 -1.47 -6.29
C LEU A 60 12.98 -2.90 -6.69
N GLN A 61 13.77 -3.94 -6.33
CA GLN A 61 13.37 -5.33 -6.47
C GLN A 61 12.52 -5.85 -5.31
N SER A 62 12.34 -5.06 -4.25
CA SER A 62 11.65 -5.48 -3.04
C SER A 62 10.13 -5.56 -3.21
N THR A 63 9.49 -6.23 -2.27
CA THR A 63 8.02 -6.29 -2.17
C THR A 63 7.51 -5.35 -1.08
N ASN A 64 6.22 -4.99 -1.17
CA ASN A 64 5.51 -4.17 -0.19
C ASN A 64 6.19 -2.82 0.13
N MET A 65 6.79 -2.19 -0.90
CA MET A 65 7.18 -0.79 -0.83
C MET A 65 5.93 0.08 -0.65
N ASN A 66 6.06 1.12 0.17
CA ASN A 66 5.02 2.13 0.27
C ASN A 66 5.23 3.15 -0.83
N PHE A 67 4.19 3.56 -1.54
CA PHE A 67 4.33 4.49 -2.65
C PHE A 67 3.23 5.54 -2.70
N TYR A 68 3.56 6.68 -3.27
CA TYR A 68 2.61 7.73 -3.62
C TYR A 68 3.04 8.40 -4.92
N GLN A 69 2.09 8.53 -5.85
CA GLN A 69 2.33 9.28 -7.08
C GLN A 69 1.75 10.70 -6.96
N ASP A 70 2.61 11.69 -7.10
CA ASP A 70 2.26 13.11 -7.12
C ASP A 70 2.57 13.69 -8.52
N GLY A 71 1.57 13.67 -9.38
CA GLY A 71 1.73 14.10 -10.77
C GLY A 71 2.81 13.29 -11.50
N ASN A 72 3.94 13.93 -11.81
CA ASN A 72 5.09 13.32 -12.49
C ASN A 72 6.08 12.65 -11.53
N GLU A 73 5.91 12.82 -10.24
CA GLU A 73 6.79 12.27 -9.23
C GLU A 73 6.21 10.98 -8.64
N LEU A 74 7.02 9.93 -8.54
CA LEU A 74 6.71 8.75 -7.75
C LEU A 74 7.64 8.70 -6.56
N ILE A 75 7.06 8.68 -5.36
CA ILE A 75 7.79 8.54 -4.11
C ILE A 75 7.63 7.11 -3.63
N LEU A 76 8.76 6.47 -3.32
CA LEU A 76 8.82 5.11 -2.78
C LEU A 76 9.53 5.13 -1.43
N THR A 77 9.06 4.35 -0.47
CA THR A 77 9.77 4.14 0.81
C THR A 77 9.78 2.67 1.19
N GLY A 78 10.85 2.26 1.85
CA GLY A 78 10.95 0.93 2.44
C GLY A 78 10.97 -0.22 1.43
N GLY A 79 10.12 -1.21 1.71
CA GLY A 79 10.09 -2.48 0.99
C GLY A 79 10.94 -3.55 1.68
N TYR A 80 10.63 -4.83 1.44
CA TYR A 80 11.27 -5.98 2.08
C TYR A 80 11.77 -6.99 1.05
N ALA A 81 13.02 -7.38 1.15
CA ALA A 81 13.65 -8.43 0.36
C ALA A 81 14.99 -8.88 0.95
N LEU A 82 15.60 -9.91 0.35
CA LEU A 82 17.01 -10.22 0.60
C LEU A 82 17.88 -9.07 0.10
N SER A 83 18.69 -8.52 0.99
CA SER A 83 19.78 -7.59 0.68
C SER A 83 21.08 -8.38 0.57
N ASN A 84 21.71 -8.35 -0.60
CA ASN A 84 23.05 -8.94 -0.77
C ASN A 84 24.10 -8.14 0.02
N SER A 85 23.90 -6.82 0.12
CA SER A 85 24.82 -5.93 0.85
C SER A 85 24.78 -6.18 2.37
N ALA A 86 23.60 -6.46 2.94
CA ALA A 86 23.44 -6.82 4.34
C ALA A 86 23.63 -8.32 4.61
N ASN A 87 23.62 -9.15 3.58
CA ASN A 87 23.62 -10.62 3.65
C ASN A 87 22.46 -11.17 4.51
N ASP A 88 21.31 -10.49 4.49
CA ASP A 88 20.09 -10.88 5.19
C ASP A 88 18.84 -10.29 4.53
N HIS A 89 17.68 -10.77 4.91
CA HIS A 89 16.42 -10.14 4.56
C HIS A 89 16.18 -8.92 5.45
N ILE A 90 15.94 -7.78 4.87
CA ILE A 90 15.74 -6.52 5.60
C ILE A 90 14.57 -5.71 5.04
N THR A 91 14.05 -4.82 5.86
CA THR A 91 13.24 -3.70 5.40
C THR A 91 14.18 -2.56 5.02
N PHE A 92 14.17 -2.15 3.75
CA PHE A 92 15.12 -1.17 3.23
C PHE A 92 14.91 0.23 3.83
N PRO A 93 15.99 0.88 4.33
CA PRO A 93 15.92 2.22 4.92
C PRO A 93 16.06 3.30 3.85
N TYR A 94 15.31 3.20 2.74
CA TYR A 94 15.45 4.14 1.64
C TYR A 94 14.14 4.89 1.36
N LEU A 95 14.29 6.17 1.01
CA LEU A 95 13.26 6.98 0.35
C LEU A 95 13.79 7.35 -1.04
N THR A 96 13.02 7.00 -2.07
CA THR A 96 13.37 7.22 -3.48
C THR A 96 12.32 8.09 -4.15
N ARG A 97 12.77 9.12 -4.87
CA ARG A 97 11.96 9.96 -5.76
C ARG A 97 12.29 9.62 -7.20
N ILE A 98 11.28 9.43 -8.03
CA ILE A 98 11.41 9.04 -9.44
C ILE A 98 10.67 10.05 -10.31
N ASN A 99 11.35 10.61 -11.32
CA ASN A 99 10.71 11.36 -12.38
C ASN A 99 10.12 10.40 -13.41
N LEU A 100 8.79 10.25 -13.45
CA LEU A 100 8.10 9.24 -14.25
C LEU A 100 8.17 9.53 -15.77
N ASP A 101 7.97 10.78 -16.20
CA ASP A 101 7.98 11.11 -17.62
C ASP A 101 9.36 10.86 -18.23
N GLY A 102 10.43 11.26 -17.51
CA GLY A 102 11.81 10.99 -17.92
C GLY A 102 12.14 9.50 -17.93
N LEU A 103 11.72 8.77 -16.88
CA LEU A 103 11.92 7.32 -16.80
C LEU A 103 11.20 6.58 -17.94
N ILE A 104 9.93 6.89 -18.20
CA ILE A 104 9.14 6.28 -19.27
C ILE A 104 9.80 6.55 -20.63
N ALA A 105 10.20 7.80 -20.90
CA ALA A 105 10.86 8.16 -22.14
C ALA A 105 12.19 7.41 -22.32
N ALA A 106 12.98 7.27 -21.25
CA ALA A 106 14.24 6.54 -21.28
C ALA A 106 14.05 5.05 -21.57
N LEU A 107 13.04 4.40 -20.96
CA LEU A 107 12.73 3.00 -21.24
C LEU A 107 12.33 2.80 -22.70
N ILE A 108 11.43 3.63 -23.22
CA ILE A 108 10.90 3.52 -24.59
C ILE A 108 12.02 3.76 -25.62
N SER A 109 12.91 4.73 -25.40
CA SER A 109 13.98 5.08 -26.31
C SER A 109 15.29 4.34 -26.04
N ASN A 110 15.30 3.41 -25.09
CA ASN A 110 16.50 2.64 -24.68
C ASN A 110 17.69 3.54 -24.28
N GLN A 111 17.40 4.62 -23.53
CA GLN A 111 18.43 5.55 -23.03
C GLN A 111 18.73 5.28 -21.54
N PRO A 112 19.88 5.76 -21.01
CA PRO A 112 20.19 5.63 -19.59
C PRO A 112 19.08 6.19 -18.69
N MET A 113 18.70 5.41 -17.67
CA MET A 113 17.56 5.76 -16.80
C MET A 113 17.95 6.26 -15.41
N SER A 114 19.23 6.10 -15.01
CA SER A 114 19.69 6.38 -13.63
C SER A 114 19.49 7.83 -13.19
N VAL A 115 19.53 8.78 -14.12
CA VAL A 115 19.37 10.22 -13.83
C VAL A 115 17.95 10.62 -13.39
N PHE A 116 16.97 9.72 -13.50
CA PHE A 116 15.58 9.96 -13.11
C PHE A 116 15.26 9.47 -11.70
N PHE A 117 16.27 8.99 -10.98
CA PHE A 117 16.15 8.52 -9.60
C PHE A 117 16.98 9.38 -8.67
N GLU A 118 16.37 9.78 -7.57
CA GLU A 118 17.04 10.35 -6.40
C GLU A 118 16.72 9.46 -5.20
N GLN A 119 17.73 9.09 -4.42
CA GLN A 119 17.55 8.20 -3.26
C GLN A 119 18.33 8.74 -2.06
N ILE A 120 17.71 8.69 -0.90
CA ILE A 120 18.36 8.94 0.38
C ILE A 120 18.19 7.71 1.28
N GLN A 121 19.19 7.49 2.14
CA GLN A 121 19.12 6.49 3.20
C GLN A 121 18.71 7.15 4.51
N ASP A 122 17.64 6.64 5.13
CA ASP A 122 17.12 7.15 6.39
C ASP A 122 16.30 6.05 7.09
N GLU A 123 16.73 5.64 8.27
CA GLU A 123 16.11 4.57 9.07
C GLU A 123 14.63 4.83 9.39
N ARG A 124 14.18 6.09 9.37
CA ARG A 124 12.77 6.44 9.57
C ARG A 124 11.85 5.85 8.49
N PHE A 125 12.40 5.54 7.31
CA PHE A 125 11.66 4.97 6.17
C PHE A 125 11.82 3.46 6.00
N ALA A 126 12.50 2.78 6.94
CA ALA A 126 12.55 1.32 6.99
C ALA A 126 11.17 0.75 7.42
N VAL A 127 10.20 0.84 6.52
CA VAL A 127 8.80 0.42 6.72
C VAL A 127 8.33 -0.37 5.50
N THR A 128 7.68 -1.50 5.73
CA THR A 128 7.03 -2.32 4.71
C THR A 128 5.56 -2.57 5.10
N GLY A 129 4.69 -2.85 4.13
CA GLY A 129 3.28 -3.17 4.41
C GLY A 129 2.45 -2.04 5.01
N GLY A 130 2.92 -0.81 4.92
CA GLY A 130 2.16 0.41 5.18
C GLY A 130 1.64 1.02 3.87
N ASN A 131 1.20 2.27 3.93
CA ASN A 131 0.82 3.05 2.76
C ASN A 131 1.35 4.49 2.87
N LEU A 132 1.70 5.07 1.73
CA LEU A 132 2.10 6.46 1.64
C LEU A 132 0.96 7.31 1.07
N ALA A 133 0.71 8.46 1.67
CA ALA A 133 -0.34 9.41 1.30
C ALA A 133 0.21 10.84 1.31
N LYS A 134 -0.58 11.81 0.79
CA LYS A 134 -0.22 13.22 0.82
C LYS A 134 -1.47 14.09 1.03
N ILE A 135 -1.39 15.04 1.96
CA ILE A 135 -2.40 16.07 2.17
C ILE A 135 -1.68 17.43 2.13
N GLY A 136 -2.02 18.27 1.15
CA GLY A 136 -1.28 19.51 0.91
C GLY A 136 0.19 19.26 0.58
N ALA A 137 1.11 19.86 1.32
CA ALA A 137 2.56 19.63 1.16
C ALA A 137 3.09 18.43 1.96
N GLN A 138 2.31 17.92 2.91
CA GLN A 138 2.76 16.92 3.88
C GLN A 138 2.48 15.50 3.40
N TYR A 139 3.50 14.65 3.45
CA TYR A 139 3.39 13.19 3.26
C TYR A 139 3.06 12.51 4.58
N TYR A 140 2.35 11.39 4.48
CA TYR A 140 1.92 10.53 5.59
C TYR A 140 2.30 9.08 5.26
N LEU A 141 3.31 8.55 5.95
CA LEU A 141 3.56 7.11 5.93
C LEU A 141 2.77 6.50 7.07
N VAL A 142 1.75 5.75 6.71
CA VAL A 142 0.71 5.26 7.63
C VAL A 142 1.01 3.83 8.01
N GLY A 143 0.97 3.48 9.30
CA GLY A 143 1.10 2.11 9.80
C GLY A 143 2.27 1.33 9.19
N GLY A 144 2.05 0.04 8.95
CA GLY A 144 3.08 -0.88 8.48
C GLY A 144 4.04 -1.32 9.60
N HIS A 145 5.13 -1.95 9.21
CA HIS A 145 6.10 -2.48 10.16
C HIS A 145 7.51 -2.47 9.56
N ARG A 146 8.51 -2.57 10.41
CA ARG A 146 9.86 -2.99 10.05
C ARG A 146 9.98 -4.48 10.25
N PHE A 147 10.61 -5.17 9.31
CA PHE A 147 10.82 -6.60 9.34
C PHE A 147 12.28 -6.88 9.00
N ASP A 148 13.01 -7.43 9.94
CA ASP A 148 14.43 -7.77 9.80
C ASP A 148 14.64 -9.27 10.03
N GLY A 149 15.39 -9.93 9.17
CA GLY A 149 15.53 -11.37 9.10
C GLY A 149 14.53 -12.03 8.14
N ARG A 150 14.76 -13.30 7.83
CA ARG A 150 13.90 -14.04 6.89
C ARG A 150 12.57 -14.41 7.54
N TYR A 151 11.47 -14.02 6.90
CA TYR A 151 10.11 -14.33 7.36
C TYR A 151 9.89 -15.83 7.58
N ASN A 152 9.35 -16.17 8.76
CA ASN A 152 9.08 -17.55 9.15
C ASN A 152 7.82 -17.61 10.03
N PRO A 153 6.65 -17.94 9.43
CA PRO A 153 5.39 -17.98 10.16
C PRO A 153 5.23 -19.22 11.06
N MET A 154 6.24 -20.11 11.11
CA MET A 154 6.18 -21.39 11.83
C MET A 154 6.75 -21.30 13.25
N ASN A 155 6.60 -20.16 13.93
CA ASN A 155 7.05 -19.95 15.32
C ASN A 155 8.55 -20.15 15.55
N ASN A 156 9.37 -19.83 14.57
CA ASN A 156 10.82 -19.91 14.66
C ASN A 156 11.41 -18.48 14.67
N PRO A 157 12.22 -18.10 15.65
CA PRO A 157 12.70 -16.72 15.82
C PRO A 157 13.81 -16.34 14.83
N THR A 158 13.55 -16.47 13.52
CA THR A 158 14.48 -16.07 12.45
C THR A 158 14.31 -14.63 12.01
N PHE A 159 13.38 -13.88 12.60
CA PHE A 159 13.10 -12.50 12.24
C PHE A 159 12.68 -11.67 13.45
N VAL A 160 12.80 -10.36 13.32
CA VAL A 160 12.24 -9.37 14.23
C VAL A 160 11.22 -8.52 13.46
N GLN A 161 10.06 -8.34 14.05
CA GLN A 161 9.00 -7.49 13.49
C GLN A 161 8.66 -6.37 14.50
N THR A 162 8.72 -5.12 14.04
CA THR A 162 8.39 -3.95 14.85
C THR A 162 7.37 -3.12 14.10
N TYR A 163 6.16 -3.00 14.65
CA TYR A 163 5.11 -2.15 14.07
C TYR A 163 5.44 -0.67 14.24
N VAL A 164 4.99 0.13 13.28
CA VAL A 164 5.13 1.60 13.34
C VAL A 164 4.16 2.19 14.36
N ASP A 165 2.98 1.59 14.51
CA ASP A 165 1.94 2.00 15.45
C ASP A 165 1.56 3.48 15.33
N GLY A 166 1.60 4.03 14.12
CA GLY A 166 1.37 5.46 13.98
C GLY A 166 1.43 6.00 12.56
N LEU A 167 1.48 7.33 12.50
CA LEU A 167 1.62 8.13 11.29
C LEU A 167 2.97 8.84 11.32
N LYS A 168 3.84 8.58 10.34
CA LYS A 168 5.06 9.36 10.10
C LYS A 168 4.71 10.46 9.11
N LYS A 169 4.73 11.71 9.58
CA LYS A 169 4.45 12.91 8.79
C LYS A 169 5.75 13.58 8.40
N PHE A 170 5.88 14.04 7.16
CA PHE A 170 7.09 14.71 6.69
C PHE A 170 6.83 15.49 5.41
N GLU A 171 7.76 16.36 5.05
CA GLU A 171 7.76 17.09 3.79
C GLU A 171 9.03 16.75 3.00
N LEU A 172 8.94 16.85 1.68
CA LEU A 172 10.05 16.64 0.77
C LEU A 172 10.42 17.97 0.09
N SER A 173 11.71 18.11 -0.21
CA SER A 173 12.18 19.21 -1.08
C SER A 173 11.46 19.21 -2.43
N ALA A 174 11.30 20.37 -3.03
CA ALA A 174 10.67 20.52 -4.33
C ALA A 174 11.40 19.71 -5.43
N PRO A 175 10.68 19.25 -6.47
CA PRO A 175 11.27 18.65 -7.65
C PRO A 175 12.36 19.57 -8.27
N GLY A 176 13.46 18.96 -8.71
CA GLY A 176 14.61 19.67 -9.25
C GLY A 176 15.59 20.24 -8.21
N SER A 177 15.26 20.12 -6.91
CA SER A 177 16.22 20.33 -5.80
C SER A 177 16.67 18.97 -5.26
N PRO A 178 17.87 18.87 -4.67
CA PRO A 178 18.32 17.64 -4.03
C PRO A 178 17.29 17.11 -3.04
N LEU A 179 17.03 15.79 -3.08
CA LEU A 179 16.02 15.16 -2.22
C LEU A 179 16.39 15.28 -0.74
N THR A 180 15.55 15.95 0.03
CA THR A 180 15.69 16.11 1.47
C THR A 180 14.35 15.95 2.17
N VAL A 181 14.40 15.56 3.45
CA VAL A 181 13.24 15.40 4.34
C VAL A 181 13.25 16.51 5.39
N SER A 182 12.13 17.18 5.56
CA SER A 182 11.92 18.21 6.58
C SER A 182 10.61 17.97 7.35
N ASN A 183 10.41 18.70 8.43
CA ASN A 183 9.19 18.72 9.24
C ASN A 183 8.71 17.32 9.68
N TYR A 184 9.67 16.40 9.96
CA TYR A 184 9.34 15.05 10.36
C TYR A 184 8.69 14.99 11.75
N GLN A 185 7.59 14.27 11.86
CA GLN A 185 6.87 13.98 13.10
C GLN A 185 6.39 12.52 13.09
N LEU A 186 6.39 11.88 14.26
CA LEU A 186 5.72 10.60 14.48
C LEU A 186 4.56 10.81 15.46
N VAL A 187 3.35 10.49 14.99
CA VAL A 187 2.13 10.47 15.83
C VAL A 187 1.79 9.01 16.10
N THR A 188 1.90 8.56 17.33
CA THR A 188 1.67 7.16 17.73
C THR A 188 0.26 6.93 18.25
N ASP A 189 -0.36 5.84 17.81
CA ASP A 189 -1.61 5.32 18.34
C ASP A 189 -1.62 3.79 18.18
N GLN A 190 -1.11 3.11 19.18
CA GLN A 190 -0.93 1.67 19.18
C GLN A 190 -2.26 0.90 19.08
N ILE A 191 -3.36 1.49 19.54
CA ILE A 191 -4.67 0.83 19.52
C ILE A 191 -5.27 0.86 18.10
N ASN A 192 -5.23 2.01 17.44
CA ASN A 192 -5.94 2.22 16.18
C ASN A 192 -5.04 2.09 14.95
N LEU A 193 -3.73 2.27 15.09
CA LEU A 193 -2.77 2.28 13.98
C LEU A 193 -1.77 1.10 13.98
N HIS A 194 -1.98 0.11 14.86
CA HIS A 194 -1.28 -1.18 14.82
C HIS A 194 -1.83 -2.04 13.69
N ARG A 195 -1.65 -1.58 12.44
CA ARG A 195 -2.29 -2.20 11.27
C ARG A 195 -1.30 -2.41 10.13
N ARG A 196 -1.46 -3.54 9.45
CA ARG A 196 -0.90 -3.81 8.13
C ARG A 196 -1.96 -4.40 7.21
N ASP A 197 -1.68 -4.45 5.92
CA ASP A 197 -2.58 -5.02 4.90
C ASP A 197 -3.97 -4.34 4.86
N TYR A 198 -4.08 -3.12 5.37
CA TYR A 198 -5.29 -2.31 5.34
C TYR A 198 -5.44 -1.61 3.98
N ASN A 199 -6.62 -1.08 3.73
CA ASN A 199 -6.88 -0.21 2.59
C ASN A 199 -6.77 1.25 3.02
N LEU A 200 -5.88 2.03 2.39
CA LEU A 200 -5.84 3.48 2.53
C LEU A 200 -6.55 4.11 1.33
N LEU A 201 -7.53 4.96 1.60
CA LEU A 201 -8.49 5.45 0.63
C LEU A 201 -8.53 6.98 0.66
N PRO A 202 -8.35 7.69 -0.48
CA PRO A 202 -8.60 9.13 -0.52
C PRO A 202 -10.06 9.40 -0.16
N HIS A 203 -10.29 10.40 0.69
CA HIS A 203 -11.60 10.67 1.29
C HIS A 203 -11.91 12.16 1.30
N ILE A 204 -13.14 12.51 0.92
CA ILE A 204 -13.70 13.85 1.09
C ILE A 204 -14.74 13.76 2.20
N TYR A 205 -14.50 14.50 3.27
CA TYR A 205 -15.38 14.52 4.44
C TYR A 205 -16.62 15.39 4.24
N PRO A 206 -17.66 15.28 5.08
CA PRO A 206 -18.88 16.09 4.95
C PRO A 206 -18.67 17.60 4.95
N ASP A 207 -17.62 18.08 5.62
CA ASP A 207 -17.20 19.50 5.63
C ASP A 207 -16.42 19.90 4.36
N SER A 208 -16.34 19.02 3.38
CA SER A 208 -15.58 19.18 2.14
C SER A 208 -14.06 19.19 2.32
N SER A 209 -13.54 18.89 3.50
CA SER A 209 -12.10 18.71 3.69
C SER A 209 -11.63 17.41 3.06
N PHE A 210 -10.37 17.43 2.54
CA PHE A 210 -9.74 16.24 1.98
C PHE A 210 -8.84 15.57 3.03
N GLY A 211 -8.89 14.25 3.04
CA GLY A 211 -8.02 13.41 3.85
C GLY A 211 -7.98 11.98 3.35
N TYR A 212 -7.80 11.04 4.26
CA TYR A 212 -7.80 9.62 3.95
C TYR A 212 -8.60 8.83 4.97
N LEU A 213 -9.09 7.67 4.55
CA LEU A 213 -9.75 6.70 5.41
C LEU A 213 -8.92 5.41 5.41
N ILE A 214 -8.56 4.92 6.59
CA ILE A 214 -8.07 3.56 6.77
C ILE A 214 -9.30 2.66 6.91
N SER A 215 -9.41 1.66 6.04
CA SER A 215 -10.43 0.62 6.12
C SER A 215 -9.78 -0.71 6.43
N SER A 216 -10.31 -1.43 7.41
CA SER A 216 -9.83 -2.75 7.82
C SER A 216 -8.35 -2.80 8.24
N GLY A 217 -7.63 -3.80 7.77
CA GLY A 217 -6.28 -4.17 8.21
C GLY A 217 -6.31 -5.25 9.26
N VAL A 218 -5.16 -5.87 9.52
CA VAL A 218 -5.07 -7.04 10.39
C VAL A 218 -4.04 -6.88 11.49
N PHE A 219 -4.16 -7.81 12.42
CA PHE A 219 -3.39 -8.04 13.63
C PHE A 219 -3.63 -6.95 14.66
N GLN A 220 -4.82 -7.00 15.28
CA GLN A 220 -5.09 -6.26 16.50
C GLN A 220 -4.10 -6.63 17.60
N LEU A 221 -3.83 -5.74 18.55
CA LEU A 221 -2.87 -5.99 19.64
C LEU A 221 -3.12 -7.29 20.42
N ASN A 222 -4.38 -7.66 20.58
CA ASN A 222 -4.80 -8.78 21.43
C ASN A 222 -5.41 -9.95 20.66
N ALA A 223 -5.45 -9.88 19.32
CA ALA A 223 -6.03 -10.92 18.47
C ALA A 223 -5.50 -10.85 17.05
N ASP A 224 -5.19 -11.99 16.45
CA ASP A 224 -4.79 -12.10 15.04
C ASP A 224 -6.00 -11.98 14.10
N LEU A 225 -6.79 -10.92 14.31
CA LEU A 225 -8.03 -10.68 13.58
C LEU A 225 -8.04 -9.31 12.90
N PRO A 226 -8.88 -9.12 11.86
CA PRO A 226 -9.06 -7.83 11.21
C PRO A 226 -9.68 -6.79 12.13
N PHE A 227 -9.34 -5.52 11.90
CA PHE A 227 -10.04 -4.39 12.47
C PHE A 227 -11.39 -4.22 11.78
N LEU A 228 -12.44 -4.06 12.56
CA LEU A 228 -13.82 -3.92 12.08
C LEU A 228 -14.34 -2.47 12.15
N TYR A 229 -13.45 -1.50 12.21
CA TYR A 229 -13.82 -0.08 12.18
C TYR A 229 -12.78 0.71 11.39
N PRO A 230 -13.21 1.75 10.66
CA PRO A 230 -12.31 2.63 9.94
C PRO A 230 -11.63 3.64 10.87
N VAL A 231 -10.54 4.25 10.36
CA VAL A 231 -9.89 5.40 11.00
C VAL A 231 -9.80 6.52 9.97
N GLU A 232 -10.34 7.67 10.31
CA GLU A 232 -10.23 8.89 9.52
C GLU A 232 -8.87 9.55 9.74
N ILE A 233 -8.25 10.03 8.67
CA ILE A 233 -7.00 10.78 8.71
C ILE A 233 -7.25 12.16 8.13
N HIS A 234 -7.18 13.16 9.00
CA HIS A 234 -7.26 14.58 8.67
C HIS A 234 -5.86 15.21 8.66
N PRO A 235 -5.69 16.44 8.16
CA PRO A 235 -4.38 17.10 8.13
C PRO A 235 -3.70 17.18 9.52
N THR A 236 -4.47 17.39 10.58
CA THR A 236 -3.94 17.60 11.93
C THR A 236 -4.26 16.51 12.94
N SER A 237 -5.17 15.59 12.62
CA SER A 237 -5.67 14.56 13.54
C SER A 237 -5.96 13.24 12.83
N HIS A 238 -6.20 12.20 13.62
CA HIS A 238 -6.86 10.98 13.17
C HIS A 238 -7.95 10.60 14.17
N VAL A 239 -9.01 9.95 13.70
CA VAL A 239 -10.18 9.60 14.51
C VAL A 239 -10.64 8.19 14.21
N ALA A 240 -10.67 7.32 15.20
CA ALA A 240 -11.24 5.98 15.08
C ALA A 240 -12.77 6.05 15.12
N VAL A 241 -13.44 5.43 14.15
CA VAL A 241 -14.91 5.44 14.02
C VAL A 241 -15.49 4.26 14.81
N ASN A 242 -15.33 4.30 16.13
CA ASN A 242 -15.71 3.18 17.03
C ASN A 242 -17.22 2.93 17.13
N GLY A 243 -18.05 3.86 16.68
CA GLY A 243 -19.53 3.73 16.67
C GLY A 243 -20.08 2.94 15.49
N PHE A 244 -19.22 2.49 14.57
CA PHE A 244 -19.60 1.78 13.35
C PHE A 244 -18.81 0.48 13.22
N SER A 245 -19.50 -0.63 12.89
CA SER A 245 -18.88 -1.92 12.62
C SER A 245 -18.87 -2.21 11.13
N GLN A 246 -17.69 -2.20 10.52
CA GLN A 246 -17.46 -2.57 9.13
C GLN A 246 -17.21 -4.08 9.05
N TYR A 247 -18.25 -4.88 8.91
CA TYR A 247 -18.14 -6.34 8.84
C TYR A 247 -17.53 -6.82 7.51
N LEU A 248 -17.90 -6.19 6.38
CA LEU A 248 -17.36 -6.53 5.06
C LEU A 248 -16.05 -5.78 4.81
N SER A 249 -15.18 -5.82 5.77
CA SER A 249 -13.90 -5.13 5.77
C SER A 249 -12.86 -5.86 4.91
N ASN A 250 -13.13 -6.02 3.63
CA ASN A 250 -12.28 -6.73 2.67
C ASN A 250 -10.87 -6.12 2.64
N TYR A 251 -9.99 -6.56 3.53
CA TYR A 251 -8.65 -6.00 3.59
C TYR A 251 -7.76 -6.51 2.47
N HIS A 252 -6.70 -5.77 2.20
CA HIS A 252 -5.73 -6.07 1.14
C HIS A 252 -6.39 -6.27 -0.23
N SER A 253 -7.44 -5.48 -0.53
CA SER A 253 -8.26 -5.65 -1.74
C SER A 253 -8.01 -4.58 -2.79
N ALA A 254 -8.29 -4.92 -4.05
CA ALA A 254 -8.47 -3.91 -5.09
C ALA A 254 -9.62 -2.99 -4.71
N LYS A 255 -9.39 -1.68 -4.81
CA LYS A 255 -10.28 -0.67 -4.25
C LYS A 255 -10.32 0.59 -5.11
N PHE A 256 -11.43 1.31 -5.06
CA PHE A 256 -11.50 2.68 -5.57
C PHE A 256 -12.48 3.52 -4.77
N SER A 257 -12.29 4.84 -4.83
CA SER A 257 -13.11 5.83 -4.14
C SER A 257 -13.86 6.68 -5.14
N ALA A 258 -15.10 7.04 -4.82
CA ALA A 258 -15.95 7.93 -5.61
C ALA A 258 -16.70 8.90 -4.70
N TYR A 259 -16.67 10.19 -5.05
CA TYR A 259 -17.45 11.22 -4.37
C TYR A 259 -18.67 11.58 -5.22
N ASP A 260 -19.85 11.48 -4.62
CA ASP A 260 -21.10 11.93 -5.22
C ASP A 260 -21.41 13.37 -4.76
N ALA A 261 -21.12 14.32 -5.63
CA ALA A 261 -21.35 15.74 -5.34
C ALA A 261 -22.85 16.10 -5.23
N SER A 262 -23.75 15.30 -5.81
CA SER A 262 -25.20 15.56 -5.75
C SER A 262 -25.79 15.24 -4.38
N THR A 263 -25.23 14.26 -3.69
CA THR A 263 -25.64 13.83 -2.35
C THR A 263 -24.64 14.18 -1.27
N SER A 264 -23.50 14.78 -1.64
CA SER A 264 -22.35 15.03 -0.74
C SER A 264 -21.91 13.78 0.02
N SER A 265 -21.94 12.64 -0.65
CA SER A 265 -21.60 11.33 -0.07
C SER A 265 -20.29 10.79 -0.62
N MET A 266 -19.50 10.17 0.24
CA MET A 266 -18.27 9.48 -0.15
C MET A 266 -18.48 7.98 -0.19
N HIS A 267 -18.01 7.33 -1.25
CA HIS A 267 -18.17 5.89 -1.45
C HIS A 267 -16.82 5.23 -1.70
N HIS A 268 -16.58 4.09 -1.06
CA HIS A 268 -15.42 3.23 -1.27
C HIS A 268 -15.89 1.85 -1.66
N LEU A 269 -15.39 1.34 -2.80
CA LEU A 269 -15.69 0.00 -3.26
C LEU A 269 -14.48 -0.91 -3.05
N PHE A 270 -14.75 -2.13 -2.59
CA PHE A 270 -13.76 -3.17 -2.36
C PHE A 270 -14.13 -4.39 -3.22
N LEU A 271 -13.17 -4.87 -4.00
CA LEU A 271 -13.35 -5.90 -5.01
C LEU A 271 -12.68 -7.21 -4.57
N GLY A 272 -13.41 -8.09 -3.89
CA GLY A 272 -12.84 -9.31 -3.30
C GLY A 272 -11.91 -8.97 -2.12
N GLY A 273 -10.83 -9.72 -1.96
CA GLY A 273 -9.87 -9.57 -0.86
C GLY A 273 -10.00 -10.68 0.18
N ILE A 274 -9.72 -10.35 1.44
CA ILE A 274 -9.74 -11.26 2.58
C ILE A 274 -10.64 -10.65 3.65
N SER A 275 -11.52 -11.44 4.26
CA SER A 275 -12.48 -10.92 5.24
C SER A 275 -12.86 -11.96 6.29
N GLN A 276 -13.04 -11.51 7.53
CA GLN A 276 -13.58 -12.35 8.62
C GLN A 276 -15.07 -12.59 8.45
N TYR A 277 -15.78 -11.65 7.84
CA TYR A 277 -17.23 -11.74 7.61
C TYR A 277 -17.53 -11.73 6.12
N TYR A 278 -18.46 -12.58 5.72
CA TYR A 278 -18.96 -12.61 4.35
C TYR A 278 -20.40 -13.13 4.32
N TYR A 279 -21.10 -12.85 3.24
CA TYR A 279 -22.44 -13.38 3.04
C TYR A 279 -22.40 -14.74 2.33
N GLN A 280 -23.17 -15.69 2.85
CA GLN A 280 -23.44 -16.98 2.21
C GLN A 280 -24.94 -17.26 2.26
N ASN A 281 -25.57 -17.40 1.09
CA ASN A 281 -27.02 -17.64 0.98
C ASN A 281 -27.87 -16.60 1.77
N GLY A 282 -27.48 -15.34 1.73
CA GLY A 282 -28.18 -14.26 2.44
C GLY A 282 -27.89 -14.15 3.94
N THR A 283 -27.05 -15.02 4.50
CA THR A 283 -26.67 -15.01 5.91
C THR A 283 -25.24 -14.47 6.07
N LEU A 284 -25.06 -13.57 7.03
CA LEU A 284 -23.73 -13.07 7.40
C LEU A 284 -23.00 -14.14 8.23
N ILE A 285 -21.90 -14.63 7.70
CA ILE A 285 -21.04 -15.64 8.33
C ILE A 285 -19.86 -14.94 9.01
N ASN A 286 -19.53 -15.35 10.23
CA ASN A 286 -18.28 -15.01 10.91
C ASN A 286 -17.34 -16.20 10.83
N ASP A 287 -16.22 -16.08 10.13
CA ASP A 287 -15.21 -17.12 9.99
C ASP A 287 -13.86 -16.64 10.57
N PRO A 288 -13.43 -17.18 11.72
CA PRO A 288 -12.17 -16.79 12.35
C PRO A 288 -10.92 -17.22 11.54
N ASN A 289 -11.07 -18.06 10.53
CA ASN A 289 -9.97 -18.39 9.60
C ASN A 289 -9.72 -17.29 8.56
N VAL A 290 -10.58 -16.28 8.52
CA VAL A 290 -10.41 -15.07 7.69
C VAL A 290 -10.10 -15.42 6.24
N PRO A 291 -11.06 -16.02 5.51
CA PRO A 291 -10.82 -16.56 4.18
C PRO A 291 -10.73 -15.49 3.10
N PHE A 292 -10.23 -15.88 1.91
CA PHE A 292 -10.46 -15.13 0.69
C PHE A 292 -11.93 -15.09 0.36
N VAL A 293 -12.42 -13.95 -0.09
CA VAL A 293 -13.84 -13.74 -0.40
C VAL A 293 -14.05 -13.24 -1.82
N LYS A 294 -15.24 -13.55 -2.38
CA LYS A 294 -15.69 -12.99 -3.67
C LYS A 294 -16.52 -11.73 -3.50
N THR A 295 -16.82 -11.35 -2.27
CA THR A 295 -17.68 -10.22 -1.95
C THR A 295 -17.18 -8.94 -2.60
N ILE A 296 -18.06 -8.23 -3.27
CA ILE A 296 -17.87 -6.83 -3.64
C ILE A 296 -18.68 -6.02 -2.63
N SER A 297 -18.02 -5.19 -1.86
CA SER A 297 -18.65 -4.36 -0.84
C SER A 297 -18.46 -2.86 -1.09
N ARG A 298 -19.33 -2.06 -0.51
CA ARG A 298 -19.27 -0.61 -0.53
C ARG A 298 -19.39 -0.05 0.89
N LEU A 299 -18.41 0.74 1.30
CA LEU A 299 -18.50 1.59 2.47
C LEU A 299 -18.87 3.00 2.01
N SER A 300 -19.86 3.60 2.62
CA SER A 300 -20.30 4.96 2.29
C SER A 300 -20.32 5.84 3.54
N GLN A 301 -19.88 7.09 3.42
CA GLN A 301 -20.14 8.13 4.41
C GLN A 301 -21.20 9.09 3.85
N ALA A 302 -22.27 9.27 4.59
CA ALA A 302 -23.36 10.19 4.28
C ALA A 302 -22.99 11.64 4.68
N PRO A 303 -23.71 12.67 4.19
CA PRO A 303 -23.43 14.08 4.50
C PRO A 303 -23.60 14.44 5.99
N ASP A 304 -24.31 13.65 6.76
CA ASP A 304 -24.41 13.77 8.24
C ASP A 304 -23.25 13.14 9.00
N GLY A 305 -22.27 12.56 8.29
CA GLY A 305 -21.10 11.90 8.84
C GLY A 305 -21.29 10.42 9.16
N SER A 306 -22.51 9.88 9.06
CA SER A 306 -22.79 8.47 9.35
C SER A 306 -22.17 7.55 8.29
N TYR A 307 -21.67 6.38 8.74
CA TYR A 307 -21.13 5.34 7.88
C TYR A 307 -22.16 4.24 7.65
N HIS A 308 -22.19 3.72 6.43
CA HIS A 308 -23.05 2.62 6.01
C HIS A 308 -22.27 1.61 5.15
N GLU A 309 -22.51 0.34 5.37
CA GLU A 309 -21.89 -0.75 4.63
C GLU A 309 -22.93 -1.50 3.79
N TYR A 310 -22.56 -1.85 2.57
CA TYR A 310 -23.42 -2.55 1.63
C TYR A 310 -22.66 -3.71 0.97
N VAL A 311 -23.32 -4.86 0.84
CA VAL A 311 -22.91 -5.90 -0.10
C VAL A 311 -23.55 -5.62 -1.46
N LEU A 312 -22.77 -5.74 -2.54
CA LEU A 312 -23.32 -5.60 -3.89
C LEU A 312 -23.85 -6.95 -4.40
N ASN A 313 -24.81 -6.90 -5.33
CA ASN A 313 -25.41 -8.11 -5.89
C ASN A 313 -24.45 -8.89 -6.80
N GLN A 314 -23.39 -8.23 -7.31
CA GLN A 314 -22.33 -8.86 -8.07
C GLN A 314 -21.24 -9.34 -7.14
N GLU A 315 -20.63 -10.46 -7.51
CA GLU A 315 -19.44 -11.00 -6.87
C GLU A 315 -18.26 -11.04 -7.83
N MET A 316 -17.06 -11.15 -7.29
CA MET A 316 -15.88 -11.46 -8.09
C MET A 316 -16.03 -12.86 -8.73
N PRO A 317 -15.58 -13.06 -9.98
CA PRO A 317 -15.77 -14.34 -10.70
C PRO A 317 -14.99 -15.50 -10.06
N ALA A 318 -13.97 -15.19 -9.26
CA ALA A 318 -13.17 -16.14 -8.50
C ALA A 318 -12.69 -15.50 -7.20
N LEU A 319 -11.89 -16.21 -6.38
CA LEU A 319 -11.22 -15.65 -5.18
C LEU A 319 -10.07 -14.71 -5.61
N LEU A 320 -10.45 -13.58 -6.16
CA LEU A 320 -9.57 -12.54 -6.68
C LEU A 320 -9.62 -11.30 -5.79
N GLY A 321 -8.74 -10.33 -6.07
CA GLY A 321 -8.75 -9.04 -5.40
C GLY A 321 -7.73 -8.90 -4.30
N ALA A 322 -7.36 -9.96 -3.58
CA ALA A 322 -6.29 -9.88 -2.59
C ALA A 322 -4.95 -9.51 -3.25
N SER A 323 -4.27 -8.50 -2.69
CA SER A 323 -3.03 -7.91 -3.23
C SER A 323 -3.16 -7.32 -4.64
N ALA A 324 -4.38 -7.03 -5.08
CA ALA A 324 -4.62 -6.41 -6.38
C ALA A 324 -4.85 -4.90 -6.25
N GLU A 325 -4.50 -4.17 -7.30
CA GLU A 325 -4.78 -2.73 -7.43
C GLU A 325 -5.82 -2.49 -8.53
N PHE A 326 -6.70 -1.51 -8.29
CA PHE A 326 -7.62 -1.03 -9.31
C PHE A 326 -6.89 -0.04 -10.22
N ILE A 327 -6.79 -0.37 -11.50
CA ILE A 327 -6.14 0.48 -12.51
C ILE A 327 -7.23 1.00 -13.45
N PRO A 328 -7.58 2.29 -13.37
CA PRO A 328 -8.56 2.87 -14.28
C PRO A 328 -7.96 2.94 -15.70
N LYS A 329 -8.80 2.65 -16.69
CA LYS A 329 -8.43 2.71 -18.11
C LYS A 329 -8.94 4.00 -18.75
#